data_d2ea30afb1b8a28cbfc8696aaf45b936
#
_entry.id   d2ea30afb1b8a28cbfc8696aaf45b936
#
_cell.length_a   1.000
_cell.length_b   1.000
_cell.length_c   1.000
_cell.angle_alpha   90.00
_cell.angle_beta   90.00
_cell.angle_gamma   90.00
#
_symmetry.space_group_name_H-M   'P 1'
#
loop_
_entity.id
_entity.type
_entity.pdbx_description
1 polymer ?
#
loop_
_entity_poly.entity_id
_entity_poly.type
_entity_poly.pdbx_seq_one_letter_code
_entity_poly.pdbx_strand_id
1 'polypeptide(L)'
;MLKKFTSIRFILSMLLLLSVMFAGYSIYYKVKYWGFEISPKTVSDVWTIEAHISFEPTGEPVTVSLTTPGNSNAFKILEEDVVAPGYKVKKVNNETSRMILTAPAQTTPQDIYYRVMLFDNIDTRGKIKAPQPAAPKMPIMDEQTLTVAQQIIKLADQSQQGDDVSKIIRFINQVPADPTVQSYLPIKKTQKDIADAVRNLLSIKKIPNRVARGFKLEESKKSLSPDLMLQAYIDNQWKTYNLKDGAKGLPENFVIFQRGGESLIDVMGGENSVIKFSVMKSVTSSLSLASRRAKLAGQKSLFDYSIYNLPLAEQNTLKWLSIFPLAILIIVLLRNVVGVKTMGTFTPMLLSMSLVKTGFWPGLICFGVIIGIGLLIRFVLSKLNLLLVPRISAVVIVVIIIMQMLTVLGYQFKLNVALSAVFFPIIIMAWIIERASITWEEEGGINAGKEIFYSLVAAIVTYFIISSEYIRHIMFAFNELNLVILFVVMLLGTYTGYRLTELRRFKPLVKE
;
A
#
# COMPACT_ATOMS: atom_id res chain seq x y z
N MET A 1 -39.20 -33.66 -9.76
CA MET A 1 -38.22 -32.56 -9.78
C MET A 1 -38.59 -31.44 -8.79
N LEU A 2 -39.80 -30.91 -8.76
CA LEU A 2 -40.23 -29.79 -7.87
C LEU A 2 -39.99 -30.05 -6.37
N LYS A 3 -40.27 -31.24 -5.84
CA LYS A 3 -40.01 -31.60 -4.43
C LYS A 3 -38.55 -31.61 -4.04
N LYS A 4 -37.64 -31.93 -4.98
CA LYS A 4 -36.18 -31.89 -4.75
C LYS A 4 -35.66 -30.46 -4.73
N PHE A 5 -36.23 -29.57 -5.56
CA PHE A 5 -35.88 -28.14 -5.61
C PHE A 5 -36.34 -27.37 -4.37
N THR A 6 -37.52 -27.68 -3.83
CA THR A 6 -38.00 -27.10 -2.56
C THR A 6 -37.17 -27.55 -1.37
N SER A 7 -36.68 -28.80 -1.35
CA SER A 7 -35.76 -29.30 -0.34
C SER A 7 -34.41 -28.59 -0.35
N ILE A 8 -33.84 -28.33 -1.52
CA ILE A 8 -32.55 -27.62 -1.65
C ILE A 8 -32.65 -26.16 -1.21
N ARG A 9 -33.71 -25.45 -1.62
CA ARG A 9 -33.96 -24.06 -1.18
C ARG A 9 -34.14 -24.00 0.35
N PHE A 10 -34.86 -24.95 0.93
CA PHE A 10 -35.05 -25.02 2.38
C PHE A 10 -33.71 -25.22 3.10
N ILE A 11 -32.86 -26.14 2.63
CA ILE A 11 -31.54 -26.39 3.20
C ILE A 11 -30.67 -25.13 3.10
N LEU A 12 -30.61 -24.48 1.92
CA LEU A 12 -29.86 -23.26 1.74
C LEU A 12 -30.35 -22.11 2.62
N SER A 13 -31.67 -21.97 2.77
CA SER A 13 -32.25 -20.94 3.65
C SER A 13 -31.94 -21.21 5.13
N MET A 14 -31.92 -22.46 5.53
CA MET A 14 -31.52 -22.86 6.89
C MET A 14 -30.03 -22.58 7.14
N LEU A 15 -29.17 -22.92 6.19
CA LEU A 15 -27.74 -22.64 6.28
C LEU A 15 -27.47 -21.13 6.28
N LEU A 16 -28.21 -20.34 5.49
CA LEU A 16 -28.13 -18.88 5.54
C LEU A 16 -28.54 -18.38 6.93
N LEU A 17 -29.62 -18.84 7.48
CA LEU A 17 -30.06 -18.43 8.82
C LEU A 17 -28.99 -18.77 9.87
N LEU A 18 -28.41 -19.96 9.82
CA LEU A 18 -27.33 -20.37 10.72
C LEU A 18 -26.09 -19.48 10.55
N SER A 19 -25.72 -19.15 9.31
CA SER A 19 -24.58 -18.27 9.05
C SER A 19 -24.82 -16.84 9.54
N VAL A 20 -26.03 -16.32 9.40
CA VAL A 20 -26.42 -15.00 9.93
C VAL A 20 -26.39 -15.00 11.46
N MET A 21 -26.91 -16.05 12.12
CA MET A 21 -26.85 -16.19 13.58
C MET A 21 -25.38 -16.26 14.06
N PHE A 22 -24.56 -17.06 13.40
CA PHE A 22 -23.14 -17.17 13.71
C PHE A 22 -22.39 -15.83 13.51
N ALA A 23 -22.60 -15.17 12.37
CA ALA A 23 -21.99 -13.87 12.11
C ALA A 23 -22.46 -12.81 13.12
N GLY A 24 -23.78 -12.77 13.41
CA GLY A 24 -24.35 -11.86 14.41
C GLY A 24 -23.77 -12.07 15.80
N TYR A 25 -23.65 -13.33 16.25
CA TYR A 25 -23.03 -13.68 17.52
C TYR A 25 -21.54 -13.27 17.55
N SER A 26 -20.79 -13.59 16.49
CA SER A 26 -19.37 -13.25 16.38
C SER A 26 -19.15 -11.74 16.37
N ILE A 27 -19.95 -10.99 15.59
CA ILE A 27 -19.91 -9.53 15.55
C ILE A 27 -20.22 -8.94 16.93
N TYR A 28 -21.30 -9.39 17.58
CA TYR A 28 -21.66 -8.97 18.93
C TYR A 28 -20.51 -9.20 19.92
N TYR A 29 -19.91 -10.39 19.87
CA TYR A 29 -18.78 -10.76 20.73
C TYR A 29 -17.56 -9.87 20.48
N LYS A 30 -17.20 -9.67 19.20
CA LYS A 30 -16.07 -8.79 18.80
C LYS A 30 -16.29 -7.35 19.24
N VAL A 31 -17.49 -6.80 19.06
CA VAL A 31 -17.80 -5.42 19.44
C VAL A 31 -17.81 -5.26 20.96
N LYS A 32 -18.48 -6.17 21.68
CA LYS A 32 -18.67 -6.03 23.13
C LYS A 32 -17.43 -6.39 23.95
N TYR A 33 -16.73 -7.46 23.59
CA TYR A 33 -15.63 -7.99 24.40
C TYR A 33 -14.24 -7.61 23.84
N TRP A 34 -14.11 -7.48 22.53
CA TRP A 34 -12.84 -7.10 21.90
C TRP A 34 -12.77 -5.63 21.54
N GLY A 35 -13.88 -4.88 21.65
CA GLY A 35 -13.91 -3.45 21.38
C GLY A 35 -13.75 -3.08 19.91
N PHE A 36 -14.16 -3.98 18.98
CA PHE A 36 -14.17 -3.66 17.56
C PHE A 36 -15.19 -2.56 17.27
N GLU A 37 -14.77 -1.53 16.57
CA GLU A 37 -15.68 -0.47 16.14
C GLU A 37 -16.33 -0.81 14.81
N ILE A 38 -17.63 -0.51 14.69
CA ILE A 38 -18.41 -0.70 13.46
C ILE A 38 -18.08 0.40 12.44
N SER A 39 -17.69 1.59 12.92
CA SER A 39 -17.39 2.74 12.07
C SER A 39 -15.89 3.01 12.00
N PRO A 40 -15.30 3.28 10.82
CA PRO A 40 -13.90 3.64 10.72
C PRO A 40 -13.57 5.04 11.25
N LYS A 41 -14.57 5.85 11.65
CA LYS A 41 -14.44 7.30 11.83
C LYS A 41 -14.28 7.81 13.25
N THR A 42 -14.25 7.00 14.29
CA THR A 42 -14.38 7.50 15.66
C THR A 42 -13.10 7.69 16.44
N VAL A 43 -11.92 7.39 15.88
CA VAL A 43 -10.65 7.58 16.60
C VAL A 43 -9.56 8.11 15.68
N SER A 44 -8.63 8.84 16.25
CA SER A 44 -7.40 9.33 15.62
C SER A 44 -6.78 8.26 14.71
N ASP A 45 -6.38 8.66 13.53
CA ASP A 45 -5.73 7.77 12.57
C ASP A 45 -4.55 7.06 13.24
N VAL A 46 -4.66 5.75 13.39
CA VAL A 46 -3.58 4.91 13.91
C VAL A 46 -2.81 4.32 12.73
N TRP A 47 -1.54 4.63 12.69
CA TRP A 47 -0.65 4.13 11.67
C TRP A 47 0.21 3.03 12.23
N THR A 48 0.30 1.91 11.53
CA THR A 48 1.20 0.84 11.87
C THR A 48 2.34 0.80 10.87
N ILE A 49 3.57 0.88 11.36
CA ILE A 49 4.78 0.69 10.58
C ILE A 49 5.34 -0.66 10.99
N GLU A 50 5.59 -1.52 10.01
CA GLU A 50 6.25 -2.81 10.20
C GLU A 50 7.56 -2.82 9.41
N ALA A 51 8.64 -3.22 10.08
CA ALA A 51 9.92 -3.53 9.47
C ALA A 51 10.10 -5.05 9.43
N HIS A 52 10.25 -5.61 8.24
CA HIS A 52 10.63 -6.98 8.01
C HIS A 52 12.13 -7.02 7.70
N ILE A 53 12.89 -7.70 8.53
CA ILE A 53 14.32 -7.86 8.44
C ILE A 53 14.59 -9.32 8.09
N SER A 54 15.31 -9.56 7.00
CA SER A 54 15.74 -10.88 6.58
C SER A 54 17.25 -10.89 6.35
N PHE A 55 17.94 -11.95 6.77
CA PHE A 55 19.37 -12.13 6.55
C PHE A 55 19.77 -13.61 6.66
N GLU A 56 20.95 -13.92 6.16
CA GLU A 56 21.56 -15.26 6.19
C GLU A 56 22.61 -15.30 7.32
N PRO A 57 22.46 -16.15 8.35
CA PRO A 57 23.45 -16.26 9.43
C PRO A 57 24.75 -16.89 8.94
N THR A 58 25.87 -16.42 9.49
CA THR A 58 27.22 -16.95 9.19
C THR A 58 27.65 -18.09 10.11
N GLY A 59 26.77 -18.56 11.00
CA GLY A 59 27.09 -19.59 11.99
C GLY A 59 27.76 -19.03 13.27
N GLU A 60 27.87 -17.70 13.38
CA GLU A 60 28.30 -16.99 14.58
C GLU A 60 27.11 -16.49 15.42
N PRO A 61 27.34 -16.10 16.70
CA PRO A 61 26.28 -15.45 17.48
C PRO A 61 25.77 -14.20 16.77
N VAL A 62 24.45 -14.10 16.64
CA VAL A 62 23.81 -13.01 15.90
C VAL A 62 23.46 -11.86 16.82
N THR A 63 23.79 -10.65 16.40
CA THR A 63 23.31 -9.41 17.01
C THR A 63 22.71 -8.50 15.95
N VAL A 64 21.41 -8.23 16.07
CA VAL A 64 20.69 -7.28 15.20
C VAL A 64 20.40 -6.01 15.99
N SER A 65 20.84 -4.87 15.48
CA SER A 65 20.57 -3.56 16.07
C SER A 65 19.69 -2.76 15.13
N LEU A 66 18.44 -2.58 15.49
CA LEU A 66 17.42 -1.85 14.72
C LEU A 66 17.16 -0.48 15.36
N THR A 67 17.22 0.58 14.57
CA THR A 67 16.74 1.89 15.03
C THR A 67 15.22 1.88 15.15
N THR A 68 14.69 2.40 16.25
CA THR A 68 13.25 2.50 16.49
C THR A 68 12.81 3.96 16.60
N PRO A 69 11.58 4.31 16.19
CA PRO A 69 11.11 5.67 16.30
C PRO A 69 11.02 6.11 17.76
N GLY A 70 11.37 7.34 18.02
CA GLY A 70 11.10 7.99 19.31
C GLY A 70 9.76 8.74 19.27
N ASN A 71 9.23 9.08 20.43
CA ASN A 71 8.08 9.98 20.50
C ASN A 71 8.38 11.29 19.77
N SER A 72 7.46 11.72 18.91
CA SER A 72 7.55 12.98 18.19
C SER A 72 6.39 13.90 18.57
N ASN A 73 6.50 15.18 18.24
CA ASN A 73 5.42 16.12 18.51
C ASN A 73 4.15 15.81 17.69
N ALA A 74 4.32 15.15 16.53
CA ALA A 74 3.21 14.83 15.64
C ALA A 74 2.58 13.47 15.95
N PHE A 75 3.38 12.49 16.43
CA PHE A 75 2.93 11.13 16.67
C PHE A 75 3.42 10.60 18.00
N LYS A 76 2.53 9.90 18.71
CA LYS A 76 2.86 9.09 19.89
C LYS A 76 2.87 7.62 19.54
N ILE A 77 3.80 6.89 20.17
CA ILE A 77 3.85 5.43 20.10
C ILE A 77 2.74 4.88 20.99
N LEU A 78 1.82 4.12 20.39
CA LEU A 78 0.76 3.42 21.10
C LEU A 78 1.26 2.06 21.59
N GLU A 79 1.93 1.32 20.70
CA GLU A 79 2.45 -0.02 20.97
C GLU A 79 3.69 -0.27 20.12
N GLU A 80 4.62 -1.02 20.66
CA GLU A 80 5.85 -1.44 19.98
C GLU A 80 6.07 -2.92 20.30
N ASP A 81 6.17 -3.73 19.26
CA ASP A 81 6.27 -5.19 19.39
C ASP A 81 7.32 -5.75 18.43
N VAL A 82 7.94 -6.87 18.83
CA VAL A 82 8.95 -7.58 18.04
C VAL A 82 8.65 -9.05 18.04
N VAL A 83 8.57 -9.61 16.84
CA VAL A 83 8.47 -11.04 16.61
C VAL A 83 9.84 -11.53 16.12
N ALA A 84 10.61 -12.10 17.03
CA ALA A 84 11.97 -12.63 16.78
C ALA A 84 12.15 -13.92 17.58
N PRO A 85 11.69 -15.07 17.08
CA PRO A 85 11.80 -16.34 17.79
C PRO A 85 13.26 -16.67 18.10
N GLY A 86 13.55 -17.01 19.36
CA GLY A 86 14.91 -17.36 19.81
C GLY A 86 15.83 -16.18 20.13
N TYR A 87 15.38 -14.92 19.94
CA TYR A 87 16.17 -13.73 20.27
C TYR A 87 15.83 -13.15 21.65
N LYS A 88 16.85 -12.67 22.33
CA LYS A 88 16.70 -11.81 23.52
C LYS A 88 16.65 -10.37 23.05
N VAL A 89 15.61 -9.63 23.46
CA VAL A 89 15.35 -8.26 23.02
C VAL A 89 15.69 -7.28 24.14
N LYS A 90 16.49 -6.25 23.84
CA LYS A 90 16.83 -5.17 24.76
C LYS A 90 16.68 -3.83 24.05
N LYS A 91 15.90 -2.91 24.62
CA LYS A 91 15.78 -1.54 24.12
C LYS A 91 16.80 -0.63 24.80
N VAL A 92 17.53 0.14 24.00
CA VAL A 92 18.52 1.11 24.45
C VAL A 92 18.06 2.48 23.98
N ASN A 93 17.81 3.38 24.93
CA ASN A 93 17.33 4.74 24.67
C ASN A 93 18.51 5.71 24.91
N ASN A 94 19.32 5.88 23.86
CA ASN A 94 20.34 6.93 23.80
C ASN A 94 19.79 8.11 22.96
N GLU A 95 20.66 8.89 22.34
CA GLU A 95 20.26 9.96 21.39
C GLU A 95 19.38 9.43 20.23
N THR A 96 19.65 8.19 19.79
CA THR A 96 18.79 7.40 18.89
C THR A 96 18.30 6.16 19.63
N SER A 97 16.97 5.99 19.71
CA SER A 97 16.40 4.78 20.29
C SER A 97 16.73 3.57 19.40
N ARG A 98 17.37 2.55 19.97
CA ARG A 98 17.72 1.31 19.24
C ARG A 98 17.23 0.08 20.00
N MET A 99 16.79 -0.90 19.23
CA MET A 99 16.42 -2.22 19.73
C MET A 99 17.53 -3.20 19.35
N ILE A 100 18.10 -3.84 20.36
CA ILE A 100 19.17 -4.81 20.20
C ILE A 100 18.58 -6.20 20.43
N LEU A 101 18.70 -7.06 19.42
CA LEU A 101 18.25 -8.44 19.45
C LEU A 101 19.49 -9.34 19.38
N THR A 102 19.64 -10.24 20.35
CA THR A 102 20.78 -11.16 20.41
C THR A 102 20.31 -12.60 20.43
N ALA A 103 20.94 -13.44 19.63
CA ALA A 103 20.70 -14.88 19.58
C ALA A 103 22.01 -15.64 19.57
N PRO A 104 22.06 -16.91 20.05
CA PRO A 104 23.18 -17.79 19.81
C PRO A 104 23.37 -18.05 18.31
N ALA A 105 24.47 -18.75 17.98
CA ALA A 105 24.74 -19.11 16.58
C ALA A 105 23.53 -19.76 15.89
N GLN A 106 23.21 -19.27 14.72
CA GLN A 106 22.10 -19.72 13.88
C GLN A 106 22.64 -20.25 12.55
N THR A 107 21.92 -21.19 11.92
CA THR A 107 22.32 -21.79 10.64
C THR A 107 21.22 -21.69 9.58
N THR A 108 20.01 -21.27 9.94
CA THR A 108 18.88 -21.12 9.02
C THR A 108 18.62 -19.64 8.74
N PRO A 109 18.14 -19.27 7.54
CA PRO A 109 17.72 -17.90 7.23
C PRO A 109 16.80 -17.36 8.31
N GLN A 110 17.01 -16.11 8.69
CA GLN A 110 16.30 -15.46 9.78
C GLN A 110 15.35 -14.38 9.27
N ASP A 111 14.13 -14.38 9.82
CA ASP A 111 13.12 -13.37 9.60
C ASP A 111 12.70 -12.75 10.92
N ILE A 112 12.87 -11.44 11.04
CA ILE A 112 12.51 -10.66 12.21
C ILE A 112 11.49 -9.61 11.82
N TYR A 113 10.43 -9.49 12.58
CA TYR A 113 9.39 -8.48 12.36
C TYR A 113 9.36 -7.53 13.54
N TYR A 114 9.56 -6.26 13.26
CA TYR A 114 9.35 -5.17 14.19
C TYR A 114 8.11 -4.39 13.81
N ARG A 115 7.24 -4.13 14.76
CA ARG A 115 5.98 -3.42 14.56
C ARG A 115 5.87 -2.26 15.54
N VAL A 116 5.51 -1.10 15.03
CA VAL A 116 5.20 0.06 15.85
C VAL A 116 3.87 0.67 15.42
N MET A 117 3.00 0.92 16.39
CA MET A 117 1.73 1.60 16.18
C MET A 117 1.86 3.04 16.65
N LEU A 118 1.45 3.97 15.79
CA LEU A 118 1.53 5.41 16.00
C LEU A 118 0.15 6.04 15.87
N PHE A 119 -0.15 7.02 16.68
CA PHE A 119 -1.35 7.84 16.53
C PHE A 119 -1.01 9.32 16.48
N ASP A 120 -1.81 10.08 15.76
CA ASP A 120 -1.65 11.53 15.63
C ASP A 120 -1.96 12.20 16.97
N ASN A 121 -0.99 12.94 17.48
CA ASN A 121 -1.09 13.57 18.77
C ASN A 121 -1.52 15.02 18.60
N ILE A 122 -2.83 15.25 18.59
CA ILE A 122 -3.42 16.58 18.42
C ILE A 122 -3.06 17.53 19.58
N ASP A 123 -2.86 17.01 20.79
CA ASP A 123 -2.71 17.83 22.01
C ASP A 123 -1.28 18.28 22.33
N THR A 124 -0.28 17.75 21.66
CA THR A 124 1.14 18.07 21.95
C THR A 124 1.88 18.70 20.79
N ARG A 125 1.29 19.61 20.07
CA ARG A 125 2.03 20.58 19.23
C ARG A 125 2.90 21.52 20.07
N GLY A 126 3.08 21.18 21.34
CA GLY A 126 4.00 21.82 22.27
C GLY A 126 5.46 21.52 21.91
N LYS A 127 6.26 22.57 21.88
CA LYS A 127 7.68 22.56 21.59
C LYS A 127 8.43 21.64 22.58
N ILE A 128 8.79 20.41 22.19
CA ILE A 128 9.78 19.65 22.95
C ILE A 128 11.10 20.42 22.82
N LYS A 129 11.56 21.01 23.91
CA LYS A 129 12.90 21.60 23.98
C LYS A 129 13.91 20.45 23.79
N ALA A 130 14.47 20.36 22.62
CA ALA A 130 15.60 19.44 22.40
C ALA A 130 16.85 20.03 23.07
N PRO A 131 17.70 19.17 23.64
CA PRO A 131 18.98 19.62 24.19
C PRO A 131 19.80 20.33 23.10
N GLN A 132 20.58 21.31 23.52
CA GLN A 132 21.46 22.06 22.62
C GLN A 132 22.49 21.10 22.01
N PRO A 133 22.59 21.00 20.71
CA PRO A 133 23.55 20.10 20.08
C PRO A 133 24.97 20.60 20.26
N ALA A 134 25.93 19.65 20.22
CA ALA A 134 27.35 19.98 20.15
C ALA A 134 27.65 20.76 18.83
N ALA A 135 28.71 21.56 18.85
CA ALA A 135 29.15 22.25 17.64
C ALA A 135 29.46 21.24 16.53
N PRO A 136 29.08 21.52 15.27
CA PRO A 136 29.29 20.59 14.16
C PRO A 136 30.81 20.42 13.94
N LYS A 137 31.21 19.17 13.73
CA LYS A 137 32.59 18.88 13.32
C LYS A 137 32.80 19.36 11.89
N MET A 138 33.91 20.03 11.61
CA MET A 138 34.25 20.42 10.27
C MET A 138 34.47 19.17 9.41
N PRO A 139 33.88 19.06 8.21
CA PRO A 139 34.08 17.90 7.35
C PRO A 139 35.54 17.81 6.92
N ILE A 140 36.07 16.59 6.85
CA ILE A 140 37.43 16.33 6.34
C ILE A 140 37.34 16.40 4.81
N MET A 141 37.94 17.39 4.23
CA MET A 141 37.96 17.66 2.79
C MET A 141 39.36 18.13 2.37
N ASP A 142 39.73 17.88 1.11
CA ASP A 142 40.87 18.51 0.47
C ASP A 142 40.63 20.01 0.23
N GLU A 143 41.70 20.77 0.06
CA GLU A 143 41.64 22.23 -0.07
C GLU A 143 40.82 22.68 -1.30
N GLN A 144 40.90 21.91 -2.39
CA GLN A 144 40.17 22.21 -3.62
C GLN A 144 38.63 22.03 -3.38
N THR A 145 38.23 20.93 -2.79
CA THR A 145 36.82 20.67 -2.48
C THR A 145 36.28 21.68 -1.46
N LEU A 146 37.08 22.11 -0.51
CA LEU A 146 36.69 23.15 0.45
C LEU A 146 36.46 24.50 -0.24
N THR A 147 37.31 24.87 -1.19
CA THR A 147 37.16 26.11 -1.96
C THR A 147 35.86 26.08 -2.78
N VAL A 148 35.59 24.98 -3.46
CA VAL A 148 34.35 24.78 -4.22
C VAL A 148 33.11 24.84 -3.28
N ALA A 149 33.20 24.22 -2.12
CA ALA A 149 32.11 24.27 -1.13
C ALA A 149 31.83 25.71 -0.66
N GLN A 150 32.86 26.49 -0.38
CA GLN A 150 32.72 27.90 0.01
C GLN A 150 32.12 28.75 -1.13
N GLN A 151 32.48 28.45 -2.37
CA GLN A 151 31.91 29.13 -3.55
C GLN A 151 30.43 28.80 -3.71
N ILE A 152 30.01 27.52 -3.50
CA ILE A 152 28.61 27.11 -3.52
C ILE A 152 27.81 27.88 -2.46
N ILE A 153 28.34 28.02 -1.26
CA ILE A 153 27.67 28.77 -0.17
C ILE A 153 27.46 30.23 -0.59
N LYS A 154 28.51 30.87 -1.13
CA LYS A 154 28.43 32.27 -1.57
C LYS A 154 27.42 32.48 -2.71
N LEU A 155 27.40 31.60 -3.68
CA LEU A 155 26.44 31.64 -4.80
C LEU A 155 25.00 31.38 -4.33
N ALA A 156 24.80 30.42 -3.42
CA ALA A 156 23.50 30.14 -2.83
C ALA A 156 22.96 31.36 -2.05
N ASP A 157 23.80 32.04 -1.29
CA ASP A 157 23.41 33.23 -0.53
C ASP A 157 23.02 34.42 -1.46
N GLN A 158 23.61 34.49 -2.64
CA GLN A 158 23.33 35.57 -3.62
C GLN A 158 22.12 35.28 -4.51
N SER A 159 21.92 34.04 -4.91
CA SER A 159 20.94 33.64 -5.94
C SER A 159 19.60 33.14 -5.41
N GLN A 160 19.53 32.75 -4.14
CA GLN A 160 18.33 32.12 -3.56
C GLN A 160 17.73 32.97 -2.46
N GLN A 161 16.38 32.90 -2.32
CA GLN A 161 15.65 33.54 -1.22
C GLN A 161 15.33 32.53 -0.11
N GLY A 162 15.29 33.00 1.14
CA GLY A 162 14.94 32.19 2.30
C GLY A 162 16.04 32.17 3.38
N ASP A 163 15.97 31.20 4.27
CA ASP A 163 17.02 30.97 5.26
C ASP A 163 18.21 30.21 4.64
N ASP A 164 19.35 30.22 5.32
CA ASP A 164 20.60 29.64 4.83
C ASP A 164 20.48 28.18 4.37
N VAL A 165 19.66 27.39 5.08
CA VAL A 165 19.43 25.97 4.77
C VAL A 165 18.62 25.82 3.49
N SER A 166 17.51 26.56 3.38
CA SER A 166 16.66 26.53 2.18
C SER A 166 17.40 27.01 0.95
N LYS A 167 18.24 28.07 1.10
CA LYS A 167 19.07 28.59 -0.01
C LYS A 167 20.03 27.55 -0.53
N ILE A 168 20.77 26.87 0.34
CA ILE A 168 21.74 25.84 -0.04
C ILE A 168 21.04 24.67 -0.72
N ILE A 169 19.92 24.17 -0.16
CA ILE A 169 19.19 23.04 -0.75
C ILE A 169 18.66 23.40 -2.14
N ARG A 170 18.05 24.57 -2.31
CA ARG A 170 17.52 25.02 -3.62
C ARG A 170 18.61 25.21 -4.65
N PHE A 171 19.74 25.78 -4.25
CA PHE A 171 20.87 25.97 -5.16
C PHE A 171 21.44 24.63 -5.66
N ILE A 172 21.59 23.65 -4.78
CA ILE A 172 22.05 22.30 -5.15
C ILE A 172 21.07 21.60 -6.10
N ASN A 173 19.76 21.83 -5.95
CA ASN A 173 18.72 21.20 -6.77
C ASN A 173 18.30 22.02 -7.99
N GLN A 174 18.89 23.18 -8.21
CA GLN A 174 18.59 24.05 -9.35
C GLN A 174 18.75 23.31 -10.68
N VAL A 175 17.84 23.57 -11.62
CA VAL A 175 17.88 23.00 -12.98
C VAL A 175 17.83 24.15 -13.98
N PRO A 176 18.82 24.27 -14.88
CA PRO A 176 20.04 23.44 -14.99
C PRO A 176 20.97 23.59 -13.77
N ALA A 177 21.72 22.53 -13.47
CA ALA A 177 22.64 22.57 -12.35
C ALA A 177 23.81 23.51 -12.63
N ASP A 178 24.18 24.32 -11.63
CA ASP A 178 25.33 25.18 -11.70
C ASP A 178 26.63 24.36 -11.91
N PRO A 179 27.59 24.82 -12.74
CA PRO A 179 28.86 24.13 -12.97
C PRO A 179 29.64 23.84 -11.66
N THR A 180 29.55 24.74 -10.68
CA THR A 180 30.19 24.57 -9.37
C THR A 180 29.54 23.40 -8.59
N VAL A 181 28.23 23.22 -8.71
CA VAL A 181 27.54 22.08 -8.11
C VAL A 181 27.88 20.77 -8.82
N GLN A 182 28.07 20.83 -10.16
CA GLN A 182 28.47 19.66 -10.95
C GLN A 182 29.88 19.17 -10.62
N SER A 183 30.79 20.07 -10.23
CA SER A 183 32.12 19.67 -9.77
C SER A 183 32.15 19.11 -8.35
N TYR A 184 31.13 19.42 -7.52
CA TYR A 184 31.03 19.00 -6.14
C TYR A 184 30.24 17.70 -5.95
N LEU A 185 29.27 17.42 -6.81
CA LEU A 185 28.35 16.30 -6.74
C LEU A 185 28.38 15.45 -8.00
N PRO A 186 28.14 14.14 -7.90
CA PRO A 186 28.05 13.27 -9.06
C PRO A 186 26.88 13.69 -9.99
N ILE A 187 27.03 13.41 -11.29
CA ILE A 187 26.05 13.78 -12.32
C ILE A 187 24.67 13.15 -12.00
N LYS A 188 24.64 11.89 -11.53
CA LYS A 188 23.42 11.23 -11.02
C LYS A 188 23.37 11.35 -9.50
N LYS A 189 22.76 12.42 -9.02
CA LYS A 189 22.62 12.69 -7.58
C LYS A 189 21.58 11.75 -6.95
N THR A 190 21.97 11.02 -5.92
CA THR A 190 21.03 10.32 -5.04
C THR A 190 20.57 11.26 -3.92
N GLN A 191 19.46 10.93 -3.24
CA GLN A 191 19.04 11.70 -2.06
C GLN A 191 20.12 11.71 -0.96
N LYS A 192 20.91 10.64 -0.87
CA LYS A 192 22.02 10.55 0.08
C LYS A 192 23.13 11.53 -0.28
N ASP A 193 23.53 11.60 -1.53
CA ASP A 193 24.57 12.54 -2.00
C ASP A 193 24.18 13.99 -1.73
N ILE A 194 22.92 14.35 -1.97
CA ILE A 194 22.38 15.66 -1.65
C ILE A 194 22.40 15.92 -0.15
N ALA A 195 21.98 14.94 0.66
CA ALA A 195 21.97 15.08 2.11
C ALA A 195 23.37 15.28 2.68
N ASP A 196 24.35 14.50 2.22
CA ASP A 196 25.73 14.58 2.68
C ASP A 196 26.39 15.91 2.23
N ALA A 197 26.13 16.35 1.00
CA ALA A 197 26.58 17.65 0.52
C ALA A 197 26.01 18.81 1.36
N VAL A 198 24.69 18.84 1.57
CA VAL A 198 24.07 19.89 2.38
C VAL A 198 24.58 19.88 3.83
N ARG A 199 24.77 18.71 4.42
CA ARG A 199 25.36 18.56 5.77
C ARG A 199 26.76 19.19 5.84
N ASN A 200 27.61 18.89 4.86
CA ASN A 200 28.97 19.38 4.81
C ASN A 200 28.99 20.92 4.68
N LEU A 201 28.17 21.48 3.78
CA LEU A 201 28.06 22.92 3.58
C LEU A 201 27.57 23.66 4.83
N LEU A 202 26.58 23.09 5.53
CA LEU A 202 26.07 23.63 6.79
C LEU A 202 27.10 23.53 7.91
N SER A 203 27.91 22.46 7.94
CA SER A 203 28.98 22.30 8.92
C SER A 203 30.08 23.34 8.71
N ILE A 204 30.39 23.71 7.46
CA ILE A 204 31.29 24.82 7.14
C ILE A 204 30.73 26.17 7.64
N LYS A 205 29.41 26.39 7.52
CA LYS A 205 28.71 27.55 8.11
C LYS A 205 28.54 27.46 9.65
N LYS A 206 29.09 26.42 10.27
CA LYS A 206 28.97 26.16 11.72
C LYS A 206 27.52 25.99 12.20
N ILE A 207 26.62 25.59 11.35
CA ILE A 207 25.20 25.32 11.68
C ILE A 207 25.09 23.85 12.08
N PRO A 208 24.70 23.53 13.34
CA PRO A 208 24.48 22.15 13.74
C PRO A 208 23.39 21.50 12.90
N ASN A 209 23.67 20.34 12.36
CA ASN A 209 22.77 19.67 11.42
C ASN A 209 22.82 18.14 11.60
N ARG A 210 21.75 17.47 11.16
CA ARG A 210 21.67 16.02 11.11
C ARG A 210 20.68 15.58 10.05
N VAL A 211 20.88 14.38 9.50
CA VAL A 211 19.89 13.75 8.62
C VAL A 211 18.83 13.06 9.48
N ALA A 212 17.58 13.23 9.11
CA ALA A 212 16.47 12.47 9.65
C ALA A 212 15.92 11.54 8.55
N ARG A 213 15.63 10.30 8.90
CA ARG A 213 14.99 9.32 8.02
C ARG A 213 13.57 9.09 8.50
N GLY A 214 12.64 9.04 7.57
CA GLY A 214 11.24 8.89 7.92
C GLY A 214 10.40 8.35 6.78
N PHE A 215 9.12 8.21 7.07
CA PHE A 215 8.16 7.64 6.13
C PHE A 215 6.98 8.59 5.96
N LYS A 216 6.55 8.78 4.73
CA LYS A 216 5.25 9.35 4.43
C LYS A 216 4.19 8.28 4.68
N LEU A 217 3.28 8.53 5.59
CA LEU A 217 2.20 7.63 5.94
C LEU A 217 1.12 7.66 4.86
N GLU A 218 1.23 6.73 3.93
CA GLU A 218 0.24 6.51 2.87
C GLU A 218 -0.29 5.08 2.98
N GLU A 219 -1.60 4.91 2.83
CA GLU A 219 -2.23 3.60 2.96
C GLU A 219 -1.71 2.63 1.88
N SER A 220 -1.34 1.42 2.28
CA SER A 220 -1.14 0.28 1.36
C SER A 220 0.16 0.23 0.55
N LYS A 221 1.23 0.90 0.95
CA LYS A 221 2.53 0.68 0.29
C LYS A 221 3.28 -0.50 0.90
N LYS A 222 3.51 -1.54 0.08
CA LYS A 222 4.47 -2.62 0.37
C LYS A 222 5.86 -2.15 -0.05
N SER A 223 6.87 -2.43 0.78
CA SER A 223 8.27 -2.08 0.50
C SER A 223 8.51 -0.57 0.31
N LEU A 224 8.39 0.18 1.39
CA LEU A 224 8.75 1.60 1.46
C LEU A 224 10.25 1.73 1.76
N SER A 225 10.89 2.63 1.02
CA SER A 225 12.20 3.15 1.41
C SER A 225 12.01 4.43 2.23
N PRO A 226 12.80 4.65 3.28
CA PRO A 226 12.71 5.87 4.06
C PRO A 226 13.14 7.09 3.21
N ASP A 227 12.37 8.15 3.27
CA ASP A 227 12.75 9.45 2.73
C ASP A 227 13.73 10.16 3.67
N LEU A 228 14.68 10.88 3.07
CA LEU A 228 15.66 11.66 3.80
C LEU A 228 15.18 13.10 3.96
N MET A 229 15.26 13.61 5.18
CA MET A 229 15.02 15.00 5.55
C MET A 229 16.27 15.56 6.22
N LEU A 230 16.47 16.86 6.11
CA LEU A 230 17.52 17.53 6.84
C LEU A 230 16.95 18.22 8.08
N GLN A 231 17.61 18.09 9.21
CA GLN A 231 17.34 18.89 10.41
C GLN A 231 18.53 19.81 10.68
N ALA A 232 18.26 21.09 10.86
CA ALA A 232 19.24 22.10 11.27
C ALA A 232 18.79 22.78 12.56
N TYR A 233 19.74 23.10 13.44
CA TYR A 233 19.46 23.77 14.69
C TYR A 233 19.61 25.28 14.52
N ILE A 234 18.48 25.97 14.45
CA ILE A 234 18.38 27.40 14.20
C ILE A 234 17.40 28.00 15.19
N ASP A 235 17.72 29.17 15.78
CA ASP A 235 16.88 29.87 16.76
C ASP A 235 16.53 28.99 17.97
N ASN A 236 17.49 28.27 18.50
CA ASN A 236 17.35 27.34 19.63
C ASN A 236 16.32 26.21 19.43
N GLN A 237 16.08 25.81 18.17
CA GLN A 237 15.14 24.75 17.81
C GLN A 237 15.63 23.93 16.62
N TRP A 238 15.35 22.63 16.61
CA TRP A 238 15.52 21.81 15.43
C TRP A 238 14.43 22.11 14.41
N LYS A 239 14.82 22.62 13.24
CA LYS A 239 13.94 22.88 12.10
C LYS A 239 14.21 21.81 11.04
N THR A 240 13.14 21.23 10.47
CA THR A 240 13.26 20.18 9.45
C THR A 240 13.05 20.80 8.07
N TYR A 241 13.81 20.32 7.09
CA TYR A 241 13.78 20.79 5.71
C TYR A 241 13.68 19.62 4.75
N ASN A 242 12.88 19.78 3.70
CA ASN A 242 12.79 18.82 2.62
C ASN A 242 14.00 18.99 1.70
N LEU A 243 14.71 17.88 1.45
CA LEU A 243 15.92 17.89 0.59
C LEU A 243 15.63 18.12 -0.90
N LYS A 244 14.37 18.05 -1.36
CA LYS A 244 14.02 18.24 -2.77
C LYS A 244 13.84 19.72 -3.16
N ASP A 245 13.17 20.47 -2.30
CA ASP A 245 12.74 21.85 -2.59
C ASP A 245 13.18 22.88 -1.53
N GLY A 246 13.82 22.41 -0.46
CA GLY A 246 14.21 23.27 0.65
C GLY A 246 13.02 23.82 1.46
N ALA A 247 11.83 23.26 1.31
CA ALA A 247 10.66 23.66 2.09
C ALA A 247 10.86 23.36 3.57
N LYS A 248 10.51 24.33 4.41
CA LYS A 248 10.61 24.22 5.87
C LYS A 248 9.38 23.56 6.46
N GLY A 249 9.60 22.61 7.34
CA GLY A 249 8.57 21.84 8.02
C GLY A 249 8.59 20.37 7.63
N LEU A 250 7.79 19.59 8.33
CA LEU A 250 7.51 18.21 7.98
C LEU A 250 6.32 18.20 7.02
N PRO A 251 6.37 17.38 5.95
CA PRO A 251 5.18 17.13 5.15
C PRO A 251 4.03 16.58 6.00
N GLU A 252 2.81 16.79 5.57
CA GLU A 252 1.65 16.15 6.19
C GLU A 252 1.81 14.63 6.20
N ASN A 253 1.42 14.01 7.30
CA ASN A 253 1.51 12.56 7.52
C ASN A 253 2.95 12.00 7.40
N PHE A 254 3.96 12.75 7.81
CA PHE A 254 5.34 12.29 7.80
C PHE A 254 5.83 11.95 9.21
N VAL A 255 6.32 10.72 9.39
CA VAL A 255 6.90 10.24 10.65
C VAL A 255 8.40 10.14 10.51
N ILE A 256 9.12 10.79 11.43
CA ILE A 256 10.56 10.62 11.57
C ILE A 256 10.81 9.32 12.33
N PHE A 257 11.45 8.38 11.68
CA PHE A 257 11.83 7.08 12.25
C PHE A 257 13.20 7.13 12.92
N GLN A 258 14.15 7.83 12.31
CA GLN A 258 15.51 8.00 12.83
C GLN A 258 15.96 9.47 12.76
N ARG A 259 16.68 9.91 13.81
CA ARG A 259 17.32 11.23 13.85
C ARG A 259 18.81 11.07 14.02
N GLY A 260 19.59 11.41 12.99
CA GLY A 260 21.03 11.16 12.96
C GLY A 260 21.35 9.67 12.84
N GLY A 261 22.63 9.32 12.98
CA GLY A 261 23.12 7.94 12.83
C GLY A 261 23.34 7.55 11.36
N GLU A 262 24.15 6.51 11.14
CA GLU A 262 24.54 6.09 9.79
C GLU A 262 23.61 5.05 9.20
N SER A 263 23.14 4.10 10.00
CA SER A 263 22.39 2.92 9.57
C SER A 263 21.07 2.76 10.33
N LEU A 264 20.04 2.30 9.62
CA LEU A 264 18.76 1.91 10.22
C LEU A 264 18.85 0.54 10.90
N ILE A 265 19.66 -0.34 10.32
CA ILE A 265 19.88 -1.68 10.81
C ILE A 265 21.35 -2.04 10.71
N ASP A 266 21.88 -2.68 11.74
CA ASP A 266 23.20 -3.30 11.75
C ASP A 266 23.03 -4.77 12.15
N VAL A 267 23.57 -5.69 11.35
CA VAL A 267 23.54 -7.13 11.60
C VAL A 267 24.98 -7.62 11.75
N MET A 268 25.29 -8.17 12.90
CA MET A 268 26.56 -8.87 13.17
C MET A 268 26.26 -10.36 13.25
N GLY A 269 27.11 -11.19 12.65
CA GLY A 269 26.91 -12.64 12.54
C GLY A 269 25.89 -13.04 11.46
N GLY A 270 25.66 -12.16 10.45
CA GLY A 270 24.82 -12.43 9.31
C GLY A 270 25.21 -11.61 8.09
N GLU A 271 24.92 -12.14 6.89
CA GLU A 271 25.19 -11.54 5.59
C GLU A 271 23.88 -11.31 4.83
N ASN A 272 23.95 -10.57 3.71
CA ASN A 272 22.80 -10.27 2.83
C ASN A 272 21.59 -9.69 3.57
N SER A 273 21.83 -8.86 4.58
CA SER A 273 20.75 -8.27 5.37
C SER A 273 19.90 -7.30 4.55
N VAL A 274 18.61 -7.53 4.53
CA VAL A 274 17.61 -6.69 3.85
C VAL A 274 16.56 -6.25 4.85
N ILE A 275 16.21 -4.96 4.84
CA ILE A 275 15.08 -4.42 5.60
C ILE A 275 14.02 -3.87 4.64
N LYS A 276 12.78 -4.30 4.82
CA LYS A 276 11.62 -3.82 4.06
C LYS A 276 10.62 -3.22 5.04
N PHE A 277 10.14 -2.02 4.72
CA PHE A 277 9.12 -1.38 5.53
C PHE A 277 7.77 -1.44 4.84
N SER A 278 6.71 -1.65 5.62
CA SER A 278 5.33 -1.49 5.20
C SER A 278 4.62 -0.53 6.14
N VAL A 279 3.76 0.31 5.57
CA VAL A 279 2.93 1.25 6.32
C VAL A 279 1.47 0.95 6.04
N MET A 280 0.68 0.83 7.08
CA MET A 280 -0.75 0.60 7.00
C MET A 280 -1.48 1.58 7.90
N LYS A 281 -2.49 2.23 7.37
CA LYS A 281 -3.48 2.91 8.19
C LYS A 281 -4.30 1.82 8.88
N SER A 282 -4.11 1.64 10.15
CA SER A 282 -4.80 0.62 10.89
C SER A 282 -6.22 1.09 11.20
N VAL A 283 -7.17 0.31 10.75
CA VAL A 283 -8.55 0.38 11.22
C VAL A 283 -8.66 -0.05 12.70
N THR A 284 -7.55 -0.37 13.31
CA THR A 284 -7.43 -1.16 14.53
C THR A 284 -6.90 -0.40 15.74
N SER A 285 -7.36 0.81 15.99
CA SER A 285 -7.25 1.37 17.33
C SER A 285 -7.97 0.50 18.37
N SER A 286 -9.06 -0.13 17.97
CA SER A 286 -9.79 -1.12 18.75
C SER A 286 -9.03 -2.43 18.92
N LEU A 287 -8.16 -2.81 18.00
CA LEU A 287 -7.47 -4.11 18.04
C LEU A 287 -6.31 -4.14 19.03
N SER A 288 -5.54 -3.07 19.14
CA SER A 288 -4.46 -2.97 20.13
C SER A 288 -5.01 -2.95 21.56
N LEU A 289 -6.15 -2.28 21.76
CA LEU A 289 -6.90 -2.34 23.02
C LEU A 289 -7.50 -3.72 23.26
N ALA A 290 -8.02 -4.37 22.23
CA ALA A 290 -8.57 -5.71 22.31
C ALA A 290 -7.50 -6.77 22.55
N SER A 291 -6.34 -6.69 21.91
CA SER A 291 -5.22 -7.61 22.16
C SER A 291 -4.66 -7.44 23.56
N ARG A 292 -4.57 -6.21 24.06
CA ARG A 292 -4.19 -5.93 25.45
C ARG A 292 -5.23 -6.48 26.46
N ARG A 293 -6.53 -6.28 26.18
CA ARG A 293 -7.60 -6.83 27.00
C ARG A 293 -7.62 -8.35 26.98
N ALA A 294 -7.43 -8.98 25.81
CA ALA A 294 -7.36 -10.44 25.69
C ALA A 294 -6.13 -11.02 26.38
N LYS A 295 -4.97 -10.39 26.28
CA LYS A 295 -3.75 -10.79 27.03
C LYS A 295 -3.93 -10.64 28.54
N LEU A 296 -4.58 -9.58 29.01
CA LEU A 296 -4.89 -9.36 30.43
C LEU A 296 -5.99 -10.30 30.96
N ALA A 297 -6.95 -10.71 30.13
CA ALA A 297 -8.00 -11.63 30.50
C ALA A 297 -7.62 -13.11 30.45
N GLY A 298 -6.37 -13.46 30.12
CA GLY A 298 -5.89 -14.84 30.07
C GLY A 298 -6.45 -15.69 28.92
N GLN A 299 -7.20 -15.09 27.98
CA GLN A 299 -7.82 -15.78 26.84
C GLN A 299 -6.86 -15.88 25.66
N LYS A 300 -5.74 -16.58 25.85
CA LYS A 300 -4.68 -16.68 24.83
C LYS A 300 -5.07 -17.49 23.58
N SER A 301 -6.02 -18.41 23.61
CA SER A 301 -6.10 -19.44 22.58
C SER A 301 -6.83 -19.07 21.30
N LEU A 302 -7.88 -18.25 21.34
CA LEU A 302 -8.67 -17.94 20.14
C LEU A 302 -8.16 -16.73 19.37
N PHE A 303 -7.51 -15.78 20.05
CA PHE A 303 -6.93 -14.60 19.40
C PHE A 303 -5.63 -14.93 18.66
N ASP A 304 -4.85 -15.91 19.14
CA ASP A 304 -3.59 -16.32 18.52
C ASP A 304 -3.77 -16.90 17.11
N TYR A 305 -4.94 -17.48 16.81
CA TYR A 305 -5.34 -17.97 15.47
C TYR A 305 -6.09 -16.93 14.64
N SER A 306 -6.11 -15.67 15.07
CA SER A 306 -6.80 -14.60 14.36
C SER A 306 -5.94 -14.02 13.22
N ILE A 307 -6.61 -13.62 12.13
CA ILE A 307 -6.00 -12.90 10.99
C ILE A 307 -5.18 -11.67 11.46
N TYR A 308 -5.55 -11.11 12.59
CA TYR A 308 -4.96 -9.90 13.14
C TYR A 308 -3.58 -10.10 13.80
N ASN A 309 -3.18 -11.35 14.06
CA ASN A 309 -1.84 -11.68 14.54
C ASN A 309 -0.82 -11.89 13.42
N LEU A 310 -1.28 -11.91 12.18
CA LEU A 310 -0.39 -12.05 11.03
C LEU A 310 0.45 -10.78 10.82
N PRO A 311 1.62 -10.88 10.18
CA PRO A 311 2.38 -9.73 9.72
C PRO A 311 1.54 -8.79 8.86
N LEU A 312 1.80 -7.49 8.92
CA LEU A 312 1.00 -6.47 8.19
C LEU A 312 0.95 -6.70 6.69
N ALA A 313 2.03 -7.22 6.09
CA ALA A 313 2.05 -7.54 4.67
C ALA A 313 0.96 -8.57 4.31
N GLU A 314 0.80 -9.60 5.14
CA GLU A 314 -0.22 -10.63 4.99
C GLU A 314 -1.63 -10.09 5.31
N GLN A 315 -1.75 -9.26 6.36
CA GLN A 315 -3.02 -8.60 6.67
C GLN A 315 -3.50 -7.72 5.51
N ASN A 316 -2.61 -6.96 4.86
CA ASN A 316 -2.95 -6.15 3.69
C ASN A 316 -3.44 -7.00 2.52
N THR A 317 -2.84 -8.15 2.28
CA THR A 317 -3.29 -9.10 1.26
C THR A 317 -4.68 -9.64 1.60
N LEU A 318 -4.90 -10.04 2.85
CA LEU A 318 -6.19 -10.54 3.32
C LEU A 318 -7.27 -9.47 3.35
N LYS A 319 -6.94 -8.22 3.65
CA LYS A 319 -7.88 -7.08 3.57
C LYS A 319 -8.46 -6.94 2.15
N TRP A 320 -7.61 -7.11 1.12
CA TRP A 320 -8.07 -7.11 -0.27
C TRP A 320 -8.85 -8.37 -0.63
N LEU A 321 -8.42 -9.54 -0.16
CA LEU A 321 -9.13 -10.80 -0.41
C LEU A 321 -10.51 -10.82 0.25
N SER A 322 -10.66 -10.24 1.43
CA SER A 322 -11.94 -10.21 2.16
C SER A 322 -13.06 -9.45 1.44
N ILE A 323 -12.72 -8.55 0.52
CA ILE A 323 -13.72 -7.78 -0.25
C ILE A 323 -14.17 -8.50 -1.53
N PHE A 324 -13.42 -9.52 -2.00
CA PHE A 324 -13.77 -10.25 -3.22
C PHE A 324 -15.15 -10.91 -3.18
N PRO A 325 -15.57 -11.57 -2.10
CA PRO A 325 -16.89 -12.17 -2.03
C PRO A 325 -18.03 -11.14 -2.19
N LEU A 326 -17.84 -9.93 -1.62
CA LEU A 326 -18.82 -8.85 -1.80
C LEU A 326 -18.87 -8.38 -3.26
N ALA A 327 -17.73 -8.22 -3.92
CA ALA A 327 -17.69 -7.87 -5.34
C ALA A 327 -18.40 -8.93 -6.20
N ILE A 328 -18.18 -10.22 -5.91
CA ILE A 328 -18.87 -11.32 -6.57
C ILE A 328 -20.39 -11.24 -6.33
N LEU A 329 -20.83 -11.00 -5.09
CA LEU A 329 -22.24 -10.87 -4.75
C LEU A 329 -22.91 -9.76 -5.56
N ILE A 330 -22.29 -8.59 -5.66
CA ILE A 330 -22.81 -7.45 -6.45
C ILE A 330 -23.00 -7.86 -7.91
N ILE A 331 -22.01 -8.52 -8.49
CA ILE A 331 -22.06 -8.95 -9.89
C ILE A 331 -23.12 -10.03 -10.10
N VAL A 332 -23.25 -10.98 -9.18
CA VAL A 332 -24.31 -12.01 -9.24
C VAL A 332 -25.69 -11.37 -9.14
N LEU A 333 -25.87 -10.35 -8.30
CA LEU A 333 -27.13 -9.58 -8.24
C LEU A 333 -27.40 -8.87 -9.57
N LEU A 334 -26.42 -8.18 -10.15
CA LEU A 334 -26.59 -7.51 -11.44
C LEU A 334 -26.89 -8.50 -12.57
N ARG A 335 -26.33 -9.70 -12.52
CA ARG A 335 -26.52 -10.71 -13.55
C ARG A 335 -27.83 -11.48 -13.40
N ASN A 336 -28.13 -11.96 -12.20
CA ASN A 336 -29.26 -12.86 -11.96
C ASN A 336 -30.57 -12.11 -11.69
N VAL A 337 -30.52 -10.96 -10.99
CA VAL A 337 -31.71 -10.21 -10.61
C VAL A 337 -31.97 -9.09 -11.62
N VAL A 338 -30.96 -8.27 -11.96
CA VAL A 338 -31.13 -7.18 -12.93
C VAL A 338 -31.15 -7.72 -14.36
N GLY A 339 -30.38 -8.73 -14.70
CA GLY A 339 -30.33 -9.36 -16.01
C GLY A 339 -29.25 -8.76 -16.94
N VAL A 340 -28.18 -8.19 -16.37
CA VAL A 340 -27.05 -7.67 -17.13
C VAL A 340 -26.21 -8.83 -17.69
N LYS A 341 -26.02 -8.90 -18.98
CA LYS A 341 -25.19 -9.93 -19.65
C LYS A 341 -23.72 -9.52 -19.57
N THR A 342 -23.00 -10.02 -18.60
CA THR A 342 -21.56 -9.78 -18.43
C THR A 342 -20.74 -10.96 -18.93
N MET A 343 -19.47 -10.74 -19.27
CA MET A 343 -18.48 -11.78 -19.61
C MET A 343 -18.12 -12.63 -18.38
N GLY A 344 -19.06 -13.49 -17.94
CA GLY A 344 -18.93 -14.21 -16.69
C GLY A 344 -19.05 -13.32 -15.44
N THR A 345 -18.75 -13.86 -14.27
CA THR A 345 -18.75 -13.13 -12.98
C THR A 345 -17.38 -12.62 -12.61
N PHE A 346 -16.34 -13.32 -13.05
CA PHE A 346 -14.97 -13.06 -12.64
C PHE A 346 -14.37 -11.83 -13.33
N THR A 347 -14.67 -11.65 -14.63
CA THR A 347 -14.16 -10.53 -15.43
C THR A 347 -14.51 -9.16 -14.84
N PRO A 348 -15.80 -8.81 -14.59
CA PRO A 348 -16.14 -7.52 -14.01
C PRO A 348 -15.65 -7.36 -12.55
N MET A 349 -15.53 -8.45 -11.78
CA MET A 349 -14.94 -8.42 -10.44
C MET A 349 -13.46 -8.02 -10.50
N LEU A 350 -12.67 -8.71 -11.33
CA LEU A 350 -11.26 -8.40 -11.47
C LEU A 350 -11.03 -6.98 -12.01
N LEU A 351 -11.87 -6.56 -12.95
CA LEU A 351 -11.82 -5.19 -13.49
C LEU A 351 -12.11 -4.15 -12.41
N SER A 352 -13.13 -4.36 -11.55
CA SER A 352 -13.41 -3.45 -10.45
C SER A 352 -12.24 -3.35 -9.47
N MET A 353 -11.58 -4.48 -9.16
CA MET A 353 -10.39 -4.51 -8.33
C MET A 353 -9.19 -3.82 -8.98
N SER A 354 -9.03 -3.96 -10.30
CA SER A 354 -8.02 -3.23 -11.05
C SER A 354 -8.25 -1.72 -10.95
N LEU A 355 -9.47 -1.25 -11.12
CA LEU A 355 -9.84 0.17 -10.98
C LEU A 355 -9.55 0.71 -9.58
N VAL A 356 -9.76 -0.07 -8.52
CA VAL A 356 -9.41 0.34 -7.14
C VAL A 356 -7.91 0.51 -6.97
N LYS A 357 -7.09 -0.30 -7.63
CA LYS A 357 -5.63 -0.23 -7.56
C LYS A 357 -5.03 0.88 -8.41
N THR A 358 -5.56 1.10 -9.60
CA THR A 358 -5.05 2.09 -10.57
C THR A 358 -5.67 3.48 -10.41
N GLY A 359 -6.77 3.60 -9.67
CA GLY A 359 -7.63 4.77 -9.64
C GLY A 359 -8.68 4.75 -10.76
N PHE A 360 -9.79 5.43 -10.52
CA PHE A 360 -10.94 5.37 -11.44
C PHE A 360 -10.62 5.85 -12.86
N TRP A 361 -10.23 7.10 -13.03
CA TRP A 361 -9.97 7.68 -14.34
C TRP A 361 -8.79 7.06 -15.08
N PRO A 362 -7.63 6.94 -14.44
CA PRO A 362 -6.48 6.31 -15.09
C PRO A 362 -6.73 4.85 -15.46
N GLY A 363 -7.40 4.11 -14.57
CA GLY A 363 -7.74 2.71 -14.82
C GLY A 363 -8.74 2.57 -15.99
N LEU A 364 -9.72 3.44 -16.07
CA LEU A 364 -10.72 3.42 -17.15
C LEU A 364 -10.09 3.74 -18.52
N ILE A 365 -9.23 4.76 -18.58
CA ILE A 365 -8.50 5.13 -19.80
C ILE A 365 -7.59 3.99 -20.23
N CYS A 366 -6.80 3.44 -19.28
CA CYS A 366 -5.91 2.33 -19.55
C CYS A 366 -6.68 1.10 -20.09
N PHE A 367 -7.82 0.78 -19.46
CA PHE A 367 -8.71 -0.28 -19.92
C PHE A 367 -9.19 -0.04 -21.36
N GLY A 368 -9.70 1.16 -21.66
CA GLY A 368 -10.20 1.49 -22.99
C GLY A 368 -9.13 1.39 -24.07
N VAL A 369 -7.92 1.93 -23.80
CA VAL A 369 -6.80 1.89 -24.74
C VAL A 369 -6.35 0.44 -25.00
N ILE A 370 -6.19 -0.36 -23.95
CA ILE A 370 -5.68 -1.72 -24.08
C ILE A 370 -6.69 -2.63 -24.77
N ILE A 371 -7.96 -2.54 -24.42
CA ILE A 371 -9.02 -3.28 -25.11
C ILE A 371 -9.12 -2.85 -26.58
N GLY A 372 -9.08 -1.54 -26.85
CA GLY A 372 -9.11 -1.03 -28.23
C GLY A 372 -7.96 -1.57 -29.07
N ILE A 373 -6.74 -1.48 -28.57
CA ILE A 373 -5.54 -2.00 -29.26
C ILE A 373 -5.61 -3.52 -29.40
N GLY A 374 -5.99 -4.24 -28.33
CA GLY A 374 -6.13 -5.70 -28.37
C GLY A 374 -7.14 -6.19 -29.41
N LEU A 375 -8.29 -5.54 -29.51
CA LEU A 375 -9.29 -5.87 -30.53
C LEU A 375 -8.84 -5.52 -31.95
N LEU A 376 -8.10 -4.41 -32.11
CA LEU A 376 -7.52 -4.02 -33.40
C LEU A 376 -6.49 -5.05 -33.88
N ILE A 377 -5.58 -5.48 -33.00
CA ILE A 377 -4.58 -6.52 -33.32
C ILE A 377 -5.29 -7.83 -33.66
N ARG A 378 -6.29 -8.21 -32.88
CA ARG A 378 -7.11 -9.37 -33.16
C ARG A 378 -7.72 -9.30 -34.58
N PHE A 379 -8.28 -8.15 -34.96
CA PHE A 379 -8.84 -7.95 -36.30
C PHE A 379 -7.79 -8.14 -37.40
N VAL A 380 -6.56 -7.64 -37.21
CA VAL A 380 -5.45 -7.84 -38.14
C VAL A 380 -5.06 -9.31 -38.21
N LEU A 381 -4.89 -9.98 -37.06
CA LEU A 381 -4.51 -11.40 -37.00
C LEU A 381 -5.61 -12.34 -37.55
N SER A 382 -6.88 -11.93 -37.52
CA SER A 382 -7.98 -12.73 -38.08
C SER A 382 -7.87 -12.90 -39.60
N LYS A 383 -7.18 -11.97 -40.29
CA LYS A 383 -6.93 -12.04 -41.74
C LYS A 383 -5.81 -13.04 -42.12
N LEU A 384 -5.03 -13.51 -41.15
CA LEU A 384 -3.88 -14.39 -41.40
C LEU A 384 -4.23 -15.89 -41.41
N ASN A 385 -5.51 -16.26 -41.36
CA ASN A 385 -6.01 -17.63 -41.34
C ASN A 385 -5.32 -18.54 -40.29
N LEU A 386 -4.92 -17.99 -39.16
CA LEU A 386 -4.31 -18.72 -38.06
C LEU A 386 -5.35 -19.58 -37.33
N LEU A 387 -4.93 -20.70 -36.80
CA LEU A 387 -5.72 -21.49 -35.87
C LEU A 387 -6.13 -20.65 -34.67
N LEU A 388 -7.29 -20.94 -34.05
CA LEU A 388 -7.89 -20.15 -32.97
C LEU A 388 -6.93 -19.95 -31.80
N VAL A 389 -6.33 -21.04 -31.28
CA VAL A 389 -5.46 -21.00 -30.09
C VAL A 389 -4.18 -20.17 -30.31
N PRO A 390 -3.37 -20.38 -31.38
CA PRO A 390 -2.22 -19.53 -31.68
C PRO A 390 -2.59 -18.05 -31.87
N ARG A 391 -3.72 -17.77 -32.50
CA ARG A 391 -4.19 -16.39 -32.71
C ARG A 391 -4.49 -15.68 -31.39
N ILE A 392 -5.24 -16.34 -30.49
CA ILE A 392 -5.54 -15.77 -29.16
C ILE A 392 -4.25 -15.57 -28.37
N SER A 393 -3.37 -16.57 -28.35
CA SER A 393 -2.08 -16.49 -27.66
C SER A 393 -1.21 -15.33 -28.17
N ALA A 394 -1.16 -15.12 -29.48
CA ALA A 394 -0.45 -13.99 -30.08
C ALA A 394 -1.00 -12.65 -29.63
N VAL A 395 -2.33 -12.48 -29.58
CA VAL A 395 -2.96 -11.25 -29.07
C VAL A 395 -2.56 -11.00 -27.64
N VAL A 396 -2.62 -12.01 -26.78
CA VAL A 396 -2.23 -11.89 -25.36
C VAL A 396 -0.76 -11.46 -25.21
N ILE A 397 0.15 -12.09 -25.96
CA ILE A 397 1.58 -11.74 -25.93
C ILE A 397 1.79 -10.27 -26.33
N VAL A 398 1.17 -9.83 -27.42
CA VAL A 398 1.31 -8.44 -27.90
C VAL A 398 0.74 -7.46 -26.87
N VAL A 399 -0.38 -7.79 -26.23
CA VAL A 399 -0.95 -6.97 -25.16
C VAL A 399 0.01 -6.84 -23.98
N ILE A 400 0.67 -7.92 -23.59
CA ILE A 400 1.68 -7.90 -22.52
C ILE A 400 2.85 -6.96 -22.91
N ILE A 401 3.32 -7.05 -24.15
CA ILE A 401 4.40 -6.18 -24.67
C ILE A 401 3.96 -4.70 -24.62
N ILE A 402 2.73 -4.40 -25.07
CA ILE A 402 2.19 -3.04 -25.03
C ILE A 402 2.11 -2.51 -23.60
N MET A 403 1.64 -3.34 -22.66
CA MET A 403 1.57 -2.95 -21.25
C MET A 403 2.95 -2.68 -20.66
N GLN A 404 3.96 -3.47 -21.02
CA GLN A 404 5.34 -3.21 -20.61
C GLN A 404 5.84 -1.87 -21.18
N MET A 405 5.58 -1.59 -22.46
CA MET A 405 5.91 -0.30 -23.08
C MET A 405 5.21 0.88 -22.40
N LEU A 406 3.90 0.76 -22.13
CA LEU A 406 3.11 1.79 -21.43
C LEU A 406 3.66 2.03 -20.02
N THR A 407 4.11 0.99 -19.33
CA THR A 407 4.72 1.12 -18.00
C THR A 407 6.04 1.91 -18.06
N VAL A 408 6.90 1.61 -19.04
CA VAL A 408 8.18 2.33 -19.26
C VAL A 408 7.92 3.80 -19.63
N LEU A 409 6.99 4.05 -20.55
CA LEU A 409 6.61 5.41 -20.96
C LEU A 409 6.02 6.20 -19.77
N GLY A 410 5.13 5.57 -19.00
CA GLY A 410 4.55 6.18 -17.81
C GLY A 410 5.58 6.56 -16.76
N TYR A 411 6.64 5.76 -16.61
CA TYR A 411 7.77 6.09 -15.76
C TYR A 411 8.54 7.31 -16.26
N GLN A 412 8.84 7.36 -17.57
CA GLN A 412 9.55 8.52 -18.19
C GLN A 412 8.75 9.82 -18.08
N PHE A 413 7.43 9.76 -18.26
CA PHE A 413 6.53 10.91 -18.12
C PHE A 413 6.15 11.23 -16.65
N LYS A 414 6.77 10.58 -15.67
CA LYS A 414 6.48 10.75 -14.22
C LYS A 414 5.00 10.60 -13.87
N LEU A 415 4.28 9.79 -14.60
CA LEU A 415 2.91 9.44 -14.32
C LEU A 415 2.91 8.38 -13.23
N ASN A 416 2.65 8.78 -11.97
CA ASN A 416 2.63 7.91 -10.79
C ASN A 416 1.68 6.70 -10.93
N VAL A 417 0.76 6.79 -11.86
CA VAL A 417 -0.26 5.77 -12.17
C VAL A 417 0.33 4.52 -12.84
N ALA A 418 1.35 4.69 -13.68
CA ALA A 418 1.95 3.59 -14.43
C ALA A 418 2.69 2.59 -13.53
N LEU A 419 3.24 3.05 -12.41
CA LEU A 419 3.99 2.20 -11.47
C LEU A 419 3.09 1.30 -10.59
N SER A 420 1.86 1.71 -10.33
CA SER A 420 0.90 0.95 -9.51
C SER A 420 0.22 -0.19 -10.29
N ALA A 421 0.32 -0.19 -11.63
CA ALA A 421 -0.40 -1.08 -12.53
C ALA A 421 0.39 -2.34 -12.96
N VAL A 422 1.61 -2.56 -12.44
CA VAL A 422 2.62 -3.35 -13.14
C VAL A 422 2.36 -4.85 -13.19
N PHE A 423 1.63 -5.49 -12.29
CA PHE A 423 1.52 -6.95 -12.34
C PHE A 423 0.07 -7.45 -12.42
N PHE A 424 -0.74 -7.12 -11.44
CA PHE A 424 -2.10 -7.63 -11.32
C PHE A 424 -3.05 -7.13 -12.44
N PRO A 425 -3.07 -5.82 -12.78
CA PRO A 425 -3.86 -5.32 -13.89
C PRO A 425 -3.47 -5.88 -15.26
N ILE A 426 -2.17 -6.16 -15.50
CA ILE A 426 -1.70 -6.73 -16.77
C ILE A 426 -2.33 -8.10 -17.03
N ILE A 427 -2.30 -8.99 -16.03
CA ILE A 427 -2.87 -10.33 -16.13
C ILE A 427 -4.38 -10.25 -16.37
N ILE A 428 -5.06 -9.33 -15.67
CA ILE A 428 -6.50 -9.13 -15.83
C ILE A 428 -6.84 -8.67 -17.25
N MET A 429 -6.09 -7.72 -17.77
CA MET A 429 -6.32 -7.19 -19.13
C MET A 429 -6.09 -8.26 -20.18
N ALA A 430 -5.01 -9.06 -20.07
CA ALA A 430 -4.74 -10.18 -20.96
C ALA A 430 -5.90 -11.19 -20.93
N TRP A 431 -6.38 -11.54 -19.73
CA TRP A 431 -7.54 -12.42 -19.55
C TRP A 431 -8.82 -11.86 -20.19
N ILE A 432 -9.09 -10.56 -20.00
CA ILE A 432 -10.28 -9.92 -20.60
C ILE A 432 -10.22 -9.97 -22.12
N ILE A 433 -9.06 -9.70 -22.71
CA ILE A 433 -8.90 -9.72 -24.17
C ILE A 433 -9.02 -11.14 -24.73
N GLU A 434 -8.43 -12.12 -24.03
CA GLU A 434 -8.60 -13.52 -24.38
C GLU A 434 -10.09 -13.89 -24.38
N ARG A 435 -10.80 -13.59 -23.31
CA ARG A 435 -12.23 -13.88 -23.19
C ARG A 435 -13.05 -13.13 -24.24
N ALA A 436 -12.74 -11.85 -24.46
CA ALA A 436 -13.38 -11.05 -25.51
C ALA A 436 -13.17 -11.63 -26.91
N SER A 437 -11.96 -12.15 -27.17
CA SER A 437 -11.64 -12.79 -28.45
C SER A 437 -12.42 -14.08 -28.65
N ILE A 438 -12.59 -14.90 -27.62
CA ILE A 438 -13.40 -16.11 -27.68
C ILE A 438 -14.88 -15.76 -27.92
N THR A 439 -15.46 -14.86 -27.14
CA THR A 439 -16.84 -14.43 -27.31
C THR A 439 -17.10 -13.83 -28.69
N TRP A 440 -16.13 -13.11 -29.25
CA TRP A 440 -16.25 -12.57 -30.61
C TRP A 440 -16.32 -13.68 -31.66
N GLU A 441 -15.59 -14.76 -31.51
CA GLU A 441 -15.65 -15.91 -32.43
C GLU A 441 -16.97 -16.69 -32.31
N GLU A 442 -17.43 -16.87 -31.06
CA GLU A 442 -18.62 -17.68 -30.76
C GLU A 442 -19.94 -16.93 -31.06
N GLU A 443 -20.03 -15.67 -30.66
CA GLU A 443 -21.28 -14.89 -30.67
C GLU A 443 -21.25 -13.70 -31.62
N GLY A 444 -20.12 -13.43 -32.26
CA GLY A 444 -19.93 -12.29 -33.16
C GLY A 444 -19.58 -10.97 -32.47
N GLY A 445 -19.03 -10.02 -33.23
CA GLY A 445 -18.45 -8.80 -32.72
C GLY A 445 -19.39 -7.87 -31.96
N ILE A 446 -20.65 -7.77 -32.41
CA ILE A 446 -21.66 -6.91 -31.79
C ILE A 446 -22.00 -7.43 -30.38
N ASN A 447 -22.18 -8.72 -30.23
CA ASN A 447 -22.52 -9.33 -28.96
C ASN A 447 -21.33 -9.28 -27.99
N ALA A 448 -20.11 -9.57 -28.46
CA ALA A 448 -18.89 -9.41 -27.68
C ALA A 448 -18.71 -7.96 -27.19
N GLY A 449 -18.94 -6.96 -28.07
CA GLY A 449 -18.89 -5.55 -27.69
C GLY A 449 -19.91 -5.17 -26.62
N LYS A 450 -21.13 -5.68 -26.72
CA LYS A 450 -22.17 -5.50 -25.68
C LYS A 450 -21.76 -6.13 -24.35
N GLU A 451 -21.22 -7.34 -24.36
CA GLU A 451 -20.79 -8.02 -23.14
C GLU A 451 -19.59 -7.31 -22.45
N ILE A 452 -18.64 -6.80 -23.25
CA ILE A 452 -17.54 -5.97 -22.73
C ILE A 452 -18.10 -4.72 -22.06
N PHE A 453 -19.01 -4.01 -22.75
CA PHE A 453 -19.63 -2.79 -22.22
C PHE A 453 -20.41 -3.06 -20.92
N TYR A 454 -21.24 -4.09 -20.90
CA TYR A 454 -21.99 -4.44 -19.68
C TYR A 454 -21.08 -4.93 -18.55
N SER A 455 -19.97 -5.61 -18.87
CA SER A 455 -18.97 -5.99 -17.88
C SER A 455 -18.27 -4.77 -17.30
N LEU A 456 -17.98 -3.76 -18.11
CA LEU A 456 -17.43 -2.49 -17.66
C LEU A 456 -18.41 -1.74 -16.75
N VAL A 457 -19.69 -1.65 -17.13
CA VAL A 457 -20.72 -1.03 -16.30
C VAL A 457 -20.85 -1.74 -14.95
N ALA A 458 -20.89 -3.08 -14.96
CA ALA A 458 -20.94 -3.87 -13.73
C ALA A 458 -19.68 -3.66 -12.87
N ALA A 459 -18.50 -3.55 -13.48
CA ALA A 459 -17.26 -3.26 -12.78
C ALA A 459 -17.25 -1.86 -12.16
N ILE A 460 -17.78 -0.85 -12.85
CA ILE A 460 -17.90 0.53 -12.33
C ILE A 460 -18.85 0.57 -11.13
N VAL A 461 -20.01 -0.06 -11.21
CA VAL A 461 -20.95 -0.13 -10.08
C VAL A 461 -20.28 -0.81 -8.89
N THR A 462 -19.63 -1.94 -9.14
CA THR A 462 -18.91 -2.67 -8.10
C THR A 462 -17.77 -1.82 -7.50
N TYR A 463 -17.01 -1.11 -8.35
CA TYR A 463 -15.93 -0.21 -7.92
C TYR A 463 -16.43 0.84 -6.92
N PHE A 464 -17.52 1.55 -7.18
CA PHE A 464 -18.03 2.56 -6.27
C PHE A 464 -18.42 2.00 -4.91
N ILE A 465 -18.95 0.76 -4.88
CA ILE A 465 -19.31 0.11 -3.63
C ILE A 465 -18.05 -0.32 -2.85
N ILE A 466 -17.12 -1.04 -3.50
CA ILE A 466 -15.94 -1.59 -2.83
C ILE A 466 -14.85 -0.54 -2.54
N SER A 467 -14.92 0.63 -3.18
CA SER A 467 -14.02 1.77 -2.90
C SER A 467 -14.36 2.45 -1.56
N SER A 468 -15.57 2.23 -1.03
CA SER A 468 -15.97 2.80 0.25
C SER A 468 -15.08 2.26 1.38
N GLU A 469 -14.47 3.18 2.12
CA GLU A 469 -13.64 2.84 3.29
C GLU A 469 -14.43 2.10 4.36
N TYR A 470 -15.69 2.49 4.55
CA TYR A 470 -16.62 1.85 5.48
C TYR A 470 -16.87 0.39 5.14
N ILE A 471 -17.12 0.10 3.87
CA ILE A 471 -17.36 -1.28 3.39
C ILE A 471 -16.10 -2.12 3.52
N ARG A 472 -14.95 -1.58 3.15
CA ARG A 472 -13.66 -2.26 3.32
C ARG A 472 -13.37 -2.56 4.78
N HIS A 473 -13.70 -1.63 5.69
CA HIS A 473 -13.57 -1.83 7.11
C HIS A 473 -14.44 -2.99 7.61
N ILE A 474 -15.73 -2.96 7.30
CA ILE A 474 -16.67 -3.99 7.74
C ILE A 474 -16.27 -5.37 7.23
N MET A 475 -15.93 -5.49 5.95
CA MET A 475 -15.57 -6.78 5.33
C MET A 475 -14.29 -7.37 5.92
N PHE A 476 -13.35 -6.54 6.36
CA PHE A 476 -12.13 -6.98 7.01
C PHE A 476 -12.33 -7.25 8.51
N ALA A 477 -12.97 -6.33 9.22
CA ALA A 477 -13.20 -6.46 10.66
C ALA A 477 -14.15 -7.63 11.00
N PHE A 478 -15.11 -7.88 10.13
CA PHE A 478 -16.13 -8.92 10.32
C PHE A 478 -16.11 -9.93 9.17
N ASN A 479 -14.99 -10.64 9.05
CA ASN A 479 -14.75 -11.58 7.95
C ASN A 479 -15.79 -12.73 7.90
N GLU A 480 -16.51 -12.97 9.00
CA GLU A 480 -17.64 -13.91 9.07
C GLU A 480 -18.77 -13.55 8.10
N LEU A 481 -18.88 -12.29 7.69
CA LEU A 481 -19.85 -11.85 6.68
C LEU A 481 -19.63 -12.54 5.33
N ASN A 482 -18.39 -12.98 5.04
CA ASN A 482 -18.10 -13.73 3.82
C ASN A 482 -18.85 -15.08 3.78
N LEU A 483 -19.10 -15.70 4.95
CA LEU A 483 -19.91 -16.91 5.04
C LEU A 483 -21.38 -16.61 4.70
N VAL A 484 -21.90 -15.49 5.19
CA VAL A 484 -23.27 -15.05 4.85
C VAL A 484 -23.38 -14.77 3.36
N ILE A 485 -22.40 -14.06 2.79
CA ILE A 485 -22.35 -13.77 1.34
C ILE A 485 -22.34 -15.07 0.52
N LEU A 486 -21.59 -16.08 0.94
CA LEU A 486 -21.55 -17.39 0.29
C LEU A 486 -22.97 -17.99 0.16
N PHE A 487 -23.70 -18.06 1.26
CA PHE A 487 -25.06 -18.65 1.23
C PHE A 487 -26.06 -17.76 0.49
N VAL A 488 -25.93 -16.43 0.53
CA VAL A 488 -26.73 -15.52 -0.30
C VAL A 488 -26.47 -15.77 -1.78
N VAL A 489 -25.22 -15.89 -2.21
CA VAL A 489 -24.87 -16.20 -3.60
C VAL A 489 -25.43 -17.56 -4.04
N MET A 490 -25.33 -18.58 -3.17
CA MET A 490 -25.91 -19.88 -3.46
C MET A 490 -27.45 -19.83 -3.58
N LEU A 491 -28.10 -19.06 -2.72
CA LEU A 491 -29.55 -18.87 -2.77
C LEU A 491 -29.97 -18.11 -4.04
N LEU A 492 -29.19 -17.07 -4.46
CA LEU A 492 -29.40 -16.38 -5.71
C LEU A 492 -29.23 -17.29 -6.94
N GLY A 493 -28.43 -18.36 -6.81
CA GLY A 493 -28.30 -19.40 -7.84
C GLY A 493 -29.59 -20.22 -8.03
N THR A 494 -30.48 -20.27 -7.03
CA THR A 494 -31.79 -20.93 -7.13
C THR A 494 -32.92 -19.97 -7.55
N TYR A 495 -32.59 -18.72 -7.88
CA TYR A 495 -33.58 -17.71 -8.30
C TYR A 495 -34.17 -18.06 -9.66
N THR A 496 -35.48 -18.26 -9.71
CA THR A 496 -36.24 -18.61 -10.91
C THR A 496 -37.24 -17.50 -11.32
N GLY A 497 -37.15 -16.32 -10.70
CA GLY A 497 -37.98 -15.17 -11.03
C GLY A 497 -37.58 -14.47 -12.32
N TYR A 498 -38.46 -13.63 -12.84
CA TYR A 498 -38.13 -12.79 -14.00
C TYR A 498 -37.06 -11.75 -13.67
N ARG A 499 -36.12 -11.54 -14.58
CA ARG A 499 -35.10 -10.48 -14.45
C ARG A 499 -35.73 -9.12 -14.63
N LEU A 500 -35.23 -8.10 -13.96
CA LEU A 500 -35.75 -6.73 -14.07
C LEU A 500 -35.78 -6.20 -15.51
N THR A 501 -34.78 -6.56 -16.32
CA THR A 501 -34.71 -6.22 -17.74
C THR A 501 -35.79 -6.92 -18.56
N GLU A 502 -36.21 -8.13 -18.21
CA GLU A 502 -37.28 -8.89 -18.84
C GLU A 502 -38.66 -8.31 -18.50
N LEU A 503 -38.88 -7.90 -17.24
CA LEU A 503 -40.11 -7.23 -16.83
C LEU A 503 -40.36 -5.95 -17.65
N ARG A 504 -39.32 -5.19 -17.97
CA ARG A 504 -39.43 -4.01 -18.83
C ARG A 504 -39.80 -4.39 -20.27
N ARG A 505 -39.32 -5.53 -20.75
CA ARG A 505 -39.62 -6.06 -22.10
C ARG A 505 -41.06 -6.53 -22.23
N PHE A 506 -41.65 -7.08 -21.18
CA PHE A 506 -43.03 -7.58 -21.15
C PHE A 506 -44.07 -6.51 -20.78
N LYS A 507 -43.64 -5.32 -20.35
CA LYS A 507 -44.55 -4.21 -20.01
C LYS A 507 -45.55 -3.80 -21.10
N PRO A 508 -45.23 -3.86 -22.42
CA PRO A 508 -46.20 -3.62 -23.46
C PRO A 508 -47.31 -4.65 -23.58
N LEU A 509 -47.05 -5.92 -23.16
CA LEU A 509 -48.02 -7.03 -23.22
C LEU A 509 -49.03 -7.02 -22.06
N VAL A 510 -48.81 -6.21 -21.03
CA VAL A 510 -49.71 -6.08 -19.87
C VAL A 510 -50.63 -4.88 -20.01
N LYS A 511 -50.52 -4.10 -21.11
CA LYS A 511 -51.35 -2.93 -21.40
C LYS A 511 -52.50 -3.22 -22.38
N GLU A 512 -52.79 -4.47 -22.64
CA GLU A 512 -54.05 -4.96 -23.17
C GLU A 512 -54.79 -5.64 -21.98
#